data_d2e4b068f4a838ffcdab243f95862130
#
_entry.id   d2e4b068f4a838ffcdab243f95862130
#
_cell.length_a   1.000
_cell.length_b   1.000
_cell.length_c   1.000
_cell.angle_alpha   90.00
_cell.angle_beta   90.00
_cell.angle_gamma   90.00
#
_symmetry.space_group_name_H-M   'P 1'
#
loop_
_entity.id
_entity.type
_entity.pdbx_description
1 polymer ?
#
loop_
_entity_poly.entity_id
_entity_poly.type
_entity_poly.pdbx_seq_one_letter_code
_entity_poly.pdbx_strand_id
1 'polypeptide(L)'
;MISDYWPLFNLRLITDRLVLRCPDEDELGALAAVAAAGVHEPGERPYLTPWTEESPQQTALNVLQQHWARRGEWSSSAWALELGLFRGGDPVGMVALRARNFPVLREVRTESWLGLQHHRQGLGTE
;
A
#
# COMPACT_ATOMS: atom_id res chain seq x y z
N MET A 1 -16.93 9.98 14.53
CA MET A 1 -15.56 9.90 13.99
C MET A 1 -15.60 9.18 12.64
N ILE A 2 -14.59 9.35 11.84
CA ILE A 2 -14.56 8.74 10.50
C ILE A 2 -14.67 7.20 10.56
N SER A 3 -14.13 6.58 11.60
CA SER A 3 -14.21 5.13 11.79
C SER A 3 -15.64 4.63 12.04
N ASP A 4 -16.56 5.51 12.38
CA ASP A 4 -17.98 5.14 12.52
C ASP A 4 -18.60 4.80 11.17
N TYR A 5 -18.08 5.40 10.10
CA TYR A 5 -18.56 5.22 8.73
C TYR A 5 -17.61 4.36 7.88
N TRP A 6 -16.34 4.29 8.28
CA TRP A 6 -15.31 3.53 7.60
C TRP A 6 -14.55 2.67 8.61
N PRO A 7 -15.15 1.56 9.08
CA PRO A 7 -14.57 0.75 10.16
C PRO A 7 -13.21 0.12 9.80
N LEU A 8 -12.85 0.07 8.51
CA LEU A 8 -11.53 -0.39 8.09
C LEU A 8 -10.38 0.44 8.65
N PHE A 9 -10.64 1.68 9.08
CA PHE A 9 -9.63 2.49 9.79
C PHE A 9 -9.16 1.85 11.10
N ASN A 10 -9.97 0.96 11.67
CA ASN A 10 -9.62 0.29 12.92
C ASN A 10 -8.97 -1.08 12.69
N LEU A 11 -8.87 -1.52 11.45
CA LEU A 11 -8.26 -2.81 11.12
C LEU A 11 -6.76 -2.77 11.37
N ARG A 12 -6.27 -3.77 12.09
CA ARG A 12 -4.85 -3.97 12.33
C ARG A 12 -4.53 -5.44 12.16
N LEU A 13 -3.51 -5.73 11.34
CA LEU A 13 -2.96 -7.06 11.18
C LEU A 13 -1.55 -7.01 11.74
N ILE A 14 -1.25 -7.89 12.68
CA ILE A 14 0.04 -7.87 13.38
C ILE A 14 0.78 -9.16 13.06
N THR A 15 2.00 -9.02 12.54
CA THR A 15 2.93 -10.12 12.32
C THR A 15 4.08 -9.98 13.31
N ASP A 16 5.10 -10.83 13.21
CA ASP A 16 6.24 -10.80 14.14
C ASP A 16 6.94 -9.43 14.15
N ARG A 17 7.06 -8.78 12.99
CA ARG A 17 7.81 -7.54 12.84
C ARG A 17 7.00 -6.39 12.29
N LEU A 18 5.82 -6.66 11.75
CA LEU A 18 5.03 -5.66 11.01
C LEU A 18 3.66 -5.45 11.63
N VAL A 19 3.18 -4.23 11.48
CA VAL A 19 1.77 -3.89 11.68
C VAL A 19 1.24 -3.38 10.34
N LEU A 20 0.14 -3.96 9.89
CA LEU A 20 -0.55 -3.56 8.66
C LEU A 20 -1.82 -2.82 9.07
N ARG A 21 -1.95 -1.58 8.65
CA ARG A 21 -3.11 -0.75 8.97
C ARG A 21 -3.31 0.36 7.97
N CYS A 22 -4.51 0.95 7.95
CA CYS A 22 -4.77 2.11 7.12
C CYS A 22 -3.93 3.29 7.61
N PRO A 23 -3.15 3.94 6.73
CA PRO A 23 -2.36 5.10 7.12
C PRO A 23 -3.25 6.33 7.27
N ASP A 24 -2.89 7.21 8.21
CA ASP A 24 -3.43 8.58 8.21
C ASP A 24 -2.72 9.41 7.14
N GLU A 25 -3.10 10.68 6.98
CA GLU A 25 -2.54 11.52 5.92
C GLU A 25 -1.04 11.77 6.11
N ASP A 26 -0.57 11.95 7.35
CA ASP A 26 0.86 12.15 7.62
C ASP A 26 1.64 10.85 7.32
N GLU A 27 1.09 9.73 7.71
CA GLU A 27 1.69 8.42 7.44
C GLU A 27 1.70 8.12 5.95
N LEU A 28 0.65 8.50 5.23
CA LEU A 28 0.60 8.34 3.79
C LEU A 28 1.71 9.17 3.12
N GLY A 29 1.94 10.39 3.59
CA GLY A 29 3.06 11.20 3.12
C GLY A 29 4.40 10.53 3.39
N ALA A 30 4.58 9.92 4.56
CA ALA A 30 5.80 9.19 4.89
C ALA A 30 5.99 7.96 4.00
N LEU A 31 4.91 7.24 3.68
CA LEU A 31 4.95 6.11 2.75
C LEU A 31 5.31 6.56 1.34
N ALA A 32 4.77 7.70 0.90
CA ALA A 32 5.12 8.28 -0.39
C ALA A 32 6.63 8.61 -0.45
N ALA A 33 7.20 9.11 0.64
CA ALA A 33 8.63 9.40 0.72
C ALA A 33 9.47 8.12 0.64
N VAL A 34 9.01 7.03 1.25
CA VAL A 34 9.68 5.71 1.14
C VAL A 34 9.69 5.26 -0.33
N ALA A 35 8.57 5.40 -1.03
CA ALA A 35 8.49 5.03 -2.45
C ALA A 35 9.41 5.91 -3.30
N ALA A 36 9.47 7.22 -3.01
CA ALA A 36 10.32 8.16 -3.73
C ALA A 36 11.80 7.83 -3.58
N ALA A 37 12.19 7.26 -2.43
CA ALA A 37 13.58 6.85 -2.18
C ALA A 37 13.98 5.59 -2.97
N GLY A 38 13.01 4.89 -3.55
CA GLY A 38 13.24 3.71 -4.38
C GLY A 38 12.59 2.46 -3.83
N VAL A 39 12.00 1.67 -4.74
CA VAL A 39 11.34 0.40 -4.41
C VAL A 39 11.92 -0.78 -5.18
N HIS A 40 12.87 -0.52 -6.08
CA HIS A 40 13.60 -1.54 -6.82
C HIS A 40 14.94 -0.94 -7.27
N GLU A 41 15.86 -1.82 -7.67
CA GLU A 41 17.13 -1.37 -8.23
C GLU A 41 16.91 -0.60 -9.52
N PRO A 42 17.76 0.40 -9.84
CA PRO A 42 17.65 1.12 -11.10
C PRO A 42 17.68 0.16 -12.29
N GLY A 43 16.75 0.36 -13.22
CA GLY A 43 16.66 -0.48 -14.42
C GLY A 43 15.77 -1.71 -14.29
N GLU A 44 15.41 -2.11 -13.08
CA GLU A 44 14.42 -3.17 -12.89
C GLU A 44 13.03 -2.67 -13.21
N ARG A 45 12.17 -3.55 -13.70
CA ARG A 45 10.77 -3.24 -14.02
C ARG A 45 9.84 -4.31 -13.45
N PRO A 46 9.73 -4.38 -12.10
CA PRO A 46 8.99 -5.45 -11.45
C PRO A 46 7.46 -5.30 -11.51
N TYR A 47 6.94 -4.16 -12.00
CA TYR A 47 5.52 -3.85 -11.99
C TYR A 47 4.95 -3.81 -13.40
N LEU A 48 3.69 -4.26 -13.54
CA LEU A 48 2.98 -4.21 -14.81
C LEU A 48 2.76 -2.78 -15.31
N THR A 49 2.51 -1.85 -14.37
CA THR A 49 2.42 -0.43 -14.66
C THR A 49 3.70 0.25 -14.18
N PRO A 50 4.29 1.18 -14.98
CA PRO A 50 5.59 1.76 -14.63
C PRO A 50 5.50 2.92 -13.63
N TRP A 51 4.72 2.77 -12.58
CA TRP A 51 4.49 3.86 -11.62
C TRP A 51 5.74 4.28 -10.85
N THR A 52 6.76 3.42 -10.82
CA THR A 52 8.02 3.68 -10.11
C THR A 52 9.14 4.14 -11.04
N GLU A 53 8.89 4.23 -12.35
CA GLU A 53 9.90 4.59 -13.34
C GLU A 53 10.00 6.09 -13.57
N GLU A 54 9.16 6.88 -12.93
CA GLU A 54 9.14 8.32 -13.03
C GLU A 54 10.08 8.96 -12.01
N SER A 55 10.14 10.31 -11.99
CA SER A 55 10.95 11.01 -11.00
C SER A 55 10.51 10.63 -9.57
N PRO A 56 11.41 10.77 -8.58
CA PRO A 56 11.02 10.50 -7.17
C PRO A 56 9.80 11.30 -6.73
N GLN A 57 9.71 12.56 -7.12
CA GLN A 57 8.57 13.40 -6.77
C GLN A 57 7.27 12.88 -7.39
N GLN A 58 7.32 12.48 -8.67
CA GLN A 58 6.15 11.94 -9.34
C GLN A 58 5.75 10.57 -8.75
N THR A 59 6.73 9.75 -8.40
CA THR A 59 6.46 8.46 -7.75
C THR A 59 5.75 8.67 -6.42
N ALA A 60 6.18 9.63 -5.61
CA ALA A 60 5.50 9.97 -4.36
C ALA A 60 4.06 10.42 -4.61
N LEU A 61 3.86 11.29 -5.60
CA LEU A 61 2.53 11.78 -5.95
C LEU A 61 1.62 10.64 -6.43
N ASN A 62 2.17 9.69 -7.19
CA ASN A 62 1.43 8.51 -7.64
C ASN A 62 0.91 7.68 -6.47
N VAL A 63 1.71 7.51 -5.42
CA VAL A 63 1.28 6.81 -4.20
C VAL A 63 0.08 7.50 -3.57
N LEU A 64 0.15 8.82 -3.41
CA LEU A 64 -0.93 9.60 -2.81
C LEU A 64 -2.22 9.51 -3.64
N GLN A 65 -2.11 9.77 -4.93
CA GLN A 65 -3.28 9.82 -5.81
C GLN A 65 -3.93 8.45 -5.95
N GLN A 66 -3.15 7.40 -6.06
CA GLN A 66 -3.69 6.05 -6.15
C GLN A 66 -4.44 5.66 -4.87
N HIS A 67 -3.87 5.99 -3.71
CA HIS A 67 -4.51 5.68 -2.43
C HIS A 67 -5.85 6.40 -2.30
N TRP A 68 -5.88 7.70 -2.61
CA TRP A 68 -7.11 8.48 -2.53
C TRP A 68 -8.16 8.03 -3.55
N ALA A 69 -7.74 7.70 -4.76
CA ALA A 69 -8.65 7.20 -5.79
C ALA A 69 -9.28 5.87 -5.37
N ARG A 70 -8.50 4.96 -4.82
CA ARG A 70 -9.01 3.66 -4.35
C ARG A 70 -10.03 3.81 -3.23
N ARG A 71 -9.83 4.76 -2.34
CA ARG A 71 -10.82 5.07 -1.31
C ARG A 71 -12.10 5.65 -1.92
N GLY A 72 -11.95 6.60 -2.84
CA GLY A 72 -13.08 7.30 -3.45
C GLY A 72 -13.91 6.42 -4.38
N GLU A 73 -13.28 5.43 -5.00
CA GLU A 73 -13.93 4.53 -5.96
C GLU A 73 -14.45 3.24 -5.32
N TRP A 74 -14.34 3.11 -4.02
CA TRP A 74 -14.77 1.92 -3.31
C TRP A 74 -16.25 1.64 -3.51
N SER A 75 -16.56 0.40 -3.92
CA SER A 75 -17.93 -0.08 -4.00
C SER A 75 -17.97 -1.55 -3.59
N SER A 76 -19.17 -2.06 -3.31
CA SER A 76 -19.33 -3.48 -2.96
C SER A 76 -18.99 -4.42 -4.11
N SER A 77 -19.06 -3.93 -5.36
CA SER A 77 -18.74 -4.73 -6.54
C SER A 77 -17.28 -4.63 -6.97
N ALA A 78 -16.57 -3.60 -6.54
CA ALA A 78 -15.16 -3.43 -6.87
C ALA A 78 -14.50 -2.57 -5.79
N TRP A 79 -13.46 -3.10 -5.16
CA TRP A 79 -12.76 -2.39 -4.10
C TRP A 79 -11.27 -2.72 -4.07
N ALA A 80 -10.52 -1.82 -3.48
CA ALA A 80 -9.10 -2.03 -3.21
C ALA A 80 -8.81 -1.49 -1.80
N LEU A 81 -8.36 -2.38 -0.93
CA LEU A 81 -7.95 -2.02 0.43
C LEU A 81 -6.43 -1.89 0.46
N GLU A 82 -5.95 -0.66 0.66
CA GLU A 82 -4.52 -0.40 0.81
C GLU A 82 -4.17 -0.23 2.27
N LEU A 83 -3.21 -1.02 2.73
CA LEU A 83 -2.69 -0.95 4.09
C LEU A 83 -1.23 -0.52 4.05
N GLY A 84 -0.85 0.37 4.94
CA GLY A 84 0.55 0.67 5.17
C GLY A 84 1.20 -0.44 5.98
N LEU A 85 2.45 -0.72 5.70
CA LEU A 85 3.28 -1.66 6.44
C LEU A 85 4.22 -0.86 7.33
N PHE A 86 4.15 -1.11 8.64
CA PHE A 86 4.94 -0.36 9.63
C PHE A 86 5.77 -1.33 10.47
N ARG A 87 7.04 -1.00 10.64
CA ARG A 87 7.95 -1.74 11.50
C ARG A 87 8.40 -0.83 12.63
N GLY A 88 7.96 -1.12 13.86
CA GLY A 88 8.25 -0.28 15.00
C GLY A 88 7.77 1.16 14.84
N GLY A 89 6.66 1.35 14.12
CA GLY A 89 6.11 2.67 13.83
C GLY A 89 6.67 3.32 12.56
N ASP A 90 7.74 2.77 11.97
CA ASP A 90 8.34 3.32 10.75
C ASP A 90 7.67 2.74 9.52
N PRO A 91 7.31 3.56 8.52
CA PRO A 91 6.73 3.06 7.28
C PRO A 91 7.78 2.34 6.44
N VAL A 92 7.44 1.14 5.96
CA VAL A 92 8.37 0.35 5.14
C VAL A 92 7.81 0.02 3.76
N GLY A 93 6.51 0.09 3.57
CA GLY A 93 5.87 -0.20 2.29
C GLY A 93 4.37 -0.25 2.39
N MET A 94 3.74 -0.78 1.34
CA MET A 94 2.29 -0.91 1.27
C MET A 94 1.90 -2.26 0.68
N VAL A 95 0.72 -2.72 1.05
CA VAL A 95 0.07 -3.87 0.45
C VAL A 95 -1.36 -3.49 0.09
N ALA A 96 -1.84 -3.96 -1.04
CA ALA A 96 -3.22 -3.78 -1.46
C ALA A 96 -3.89 -5.13 -1.69
N LEU A 97 -5.12 -5.24 -1.23
CA LEU A 97 -6.01 -6.34 -1.55
C LEU A 97 -7.09 -5.81 -2.48
N ARG A 98 -7.22 -6.39 -3.65
CA ARG A 98 -8.17 -5.94 -4.66
C ARG A 98 -9.15 -7.05 -4.99
N ALA A 99 -10.43 -6.69 -5.10
CA ALA A 99 -11.45 -7.64 -5.48
C ALA A 99 -12.49 -7.00 -6.38
N ARG A 100 -13.04 -7.82 -7.26
CA ARG A 100 -14.12 -7.44 -8.17
C ARG A 100 -15.18 -8.53 -8.08
N ASN A 101 -16.42 -8.14 -7.77
CA ASN A 101 -17.54 -9.09 -7.58
C ASN A 101 -17.20 -10.23 -6.62
N PHE A 102 -16.58 -9.89 -5.51
CA PHE A 102 -16.08 -10.88 -4.54
C PHE A 102 -17.16 -11.86 -4.07
N PRO A 103 -18.41 -11.45 -3.78
CA PRO A 103 -19.44 -12.41 -3.34
C PRO A 103 -19.69 -13.55 -4.33
N VAL A 104 -19.41 -13.32 -5.61
CA VAL A 104 -19.60 -14.31 -6.69
C VAL A 104 -18.30 -15.03 -7.00
N LEU A 105 -17.24 -14.25 -7.30
CA LEU A 105 -15.96 -14.79 -7.79
C LEU A 105 -15.08 -15.37 -6.68
N ARG A 106 -15.18 -14.82 -5.48
CA ARG A 106 -14.36 -15.23 -4.32
C ARG A 106 -12.87 -15.18 -4.59
N GLU A 107 -12.44 -14.24 -5.43
CA GLU A 107 -11.03 -14.04 -5.78
C GLU A 107 -10.55 -12.69 -5.28
N VAL A 108 -9.34 -12.66 -4.76
CA VAL A 108 -8.65 -11.45 -4.31
C VAL A 108 -7.27 -11.41 -4.95
N ARG A 109 -6.90 -10.24 -5.47
CA ARG A 109 -5.55 -10.00 -5.97
C ARG A 109 -4.79 -9.21 -4.91
N THR A 110 -3.50 -9.49 -4.82
CA THR A 110 -2.61 -8.76 -3.92
C THR A 110 -1.56 -8.02 -4.73
N GLU A 111 -1.24 -6.82 -4.28
CA GLU A 111 -0.12 -6.02 -4.79
C GLU A 111 0.66 -5.54 -3.59
N SER A 112 1.97 -5.51 -3.67
CA SER A 112 2.78 -5.00 -2.57
C SER A 112 4.07 -4.38 -3.07
N TRP A 113 4.60 -3.45 -2.27
CA TRP A 113 5.95 -2.94 -2.47
C TRP A 113 6.57 -2.61 -1.11
N LEU A 114 7.89 -2.71 -1.06
CA LEU A 114 8.71 -2.30 0.08
C LEU A 114 9.74 -1.31 -0.40
N GLY A 115 10.09 -0.35 0.45
CA GLY A 115 11.22 0.53 0.19
C GLY A 115 12.49 -0.31 0.01
N LEU A 116 13.34 0.10 -0.93
CA LEU A 116 14.54 -0.67 -1.30
C LEU A 116 15.43 -1.00 -0.10
N GLN A 117 15.54 -0.07 0.84
CA GLN A 117 16.32 -0.26 2.06
C GLN A 117 15.79 -1.36 2.98
N HIS A 118 14.57 -1.82 2.74
CA HIS A 118 13.90 -2.86 3.54
C HIS A 118 13.86 -4.21 2.83
N HIS A 119 14.45 -4.32 1.63
CA HIS A 119 14.48 -5.56 0.87
C HIS A 119 15.43 -6.58 1.53
N ARG A 120 15.23 -7.86 1.21
CA ARG A 120 16.09 -8.98 1.64
C ARG A 120 16.14 -9.17 3.15
N GLN A 121 15.11 -8.75 3.86
CA GLN A 121 14.98 -8.95 5.30
C GLN A 121 13.85 -9.92 5.66
N GLY A 122 13.23 -10.53 4.66
CA GLY A 122 12.11 -11.45 4.84
C GLY A 122 10.77 -10.78 5.14
N LEU A 123 10.69 -9.45 5.08
CA LEU A 123 9.46 -8.72 5.39
C LEU A 123 8.36 -8.98 4.36
N GLY A 124 8.73 -9.15 3.08
CA GLY A 124 7.76 -9.39 2.02
C GLY A 124 7.04 -10.73 2.12
N THR A 125 7.63 -11.70 2.80
CA THR A 125 7.05 -13.03 3.01
C THR A 125 6.27 -13.12 4.32
N GLU A 126 6.41 -12.14 5.18
CA GLU A 126 5.76 -12.12 6.48
C GLU A 126 4.27 -11.78 6.36
#